data_3e7c2bc10afda495150a10227d28afa8
#
_entry.id   3e7c2bc10afda495150a10227d28afa8
#
_cell.length_a   1.000
_cell.length_b   1.000
_cell.length_c   1.000
_cell.angle_alpha   90.00
_cell.angle_beta   90.00
_cell.angle_gamma   90.00
#
_symmetry.space_group_name_H-M   'P 1'
#
loop_
_entity.id
_entity.type
_entity.pdbx_description
1 polymer ?
#
loop_
_entity_poly.entity_id
_entity_poly.type
_entity_poly.pdbx_seq_one_letter_code
_entity_poly.pdbx_strand_id
1 'polypeptide(L)'
;MHDQIDDGDRAFIEARDMFFIATTDEDGQPQSSYKGGEPGFVRVLDEKTIAFPLYDGNGMYLTAGNLMTTKKVGLLFIDFEGRKRMRLNGVASVADDDPLLAEFPEAQLIVRVSATEVFPNCPRYIHEYKLVKRSRFVPKRECETPVPQWKQSEWAHDVLPENDPANDPSREVIPRG
;
A
#
# COMPACT_ATOMS: atom_id res chain seq x y z
N MET A 1 -14.55 14.26 -12.91
CA MET A 1 -13.63 14.69 -11.83
C MET A 1 -14.51 15.26 -10.74
N HIS A 2 -14.40 14.77 -9.54
CA HIS A 2 -15.13 15.18 -8.34
C HIS A 2 -14.17 15.14 -7.13
N ASP A 3 -14.55 15.72 -6.02
CA ASP A 3 -13.73 15.83 -4.80
C ASP A 3 -14.30 15.00 -3.65
N GLN A 4 -15.28 14.15 -3.91
CA GLN A 4 -15.90 13.23 -2.96
C GLN A 4 -15.94 11.82 -3.53
N ILE A 5 -15.80 10.84 -2.68
CA ILE A 5 -15.85 9.41 -2.99
C ILE A 5 -17.31 8.97 -2.88
N ASP A 6 -17.91 8.58 -3.98
CA ASP A 6 -19.25 8.03 -3.98
C ASP A 6 -19.28 6.53 -3.69
N ASP A 7 -20.47 5.92 -3.62
CA ASP A 7 -20.62 4.48 -3.36
C ASP A 7 -19.99 3.59 -4.45
N GLY A 8 -19.99 4.05 -5.71
CA GLY A 8 -19.36 3.35 -6.81
C GLY A 8 -17.83 3.38 -6.72
N ASP A 9 -17.27 4.53 -6.35
CA ASP A 9 -15.85 4.72 -6.10
C ASP A 9 -15.39 3.87 -4.90
N ARG A 10 -16.17 3.88 -3.80
CA ARG A 10 -15.93 3.04 -2.63
C ARG A 10 -15.85 1.57 -3.01
N ALA A 11 -16.88 1.06 -3.68
CA ALA A 11 -16.93 -0.34 -4.09
C ALA A 11 -15.77 -0.71 -5.02
N PHE A 12 -15.37 0.21 -5.90
CA PHE A 12 -14.23 0.01 -6.78
C PHE A 12 -12.92 -0.03 -6.01
N ILE A 13 -12.66 0.91 -5.10
CA ILE A 13 -11.42 1.02 -4.32
C ILE A 13 -11.28 -0.21 -3.39
N GLU A 14 -12.28 -0.51 -2.59
CA GLU A 14 -12.24 -1.58 -1.59
C GLU A 14 -12.15 -2.99 -2.19
N ALA A 15 -12.57 -3.16 -3.44
CA ALA A 15 -12.40 -4.43 -4.16
C ALA A 15 -10.98 -4.66 -4.69
N ARG A 16 -10.09 -3.67 -4.64
CA ARG A 16 -8.71 -3.84 -5.16
C ARG A 16 -7.83 -4.54 -4.13
N ASP A 17 -6.94 -5.38 -4.64
CA ASP A 17 -5.90 -6.06 -3.87
C ASP A 17 -4.51 -5.45 -4.12
N MET A 18 -4.45 -4.39 -4.93
CA MET A 18 -3.25 -3.61 -5.20
C MET A 18 -3.57 -2.22 -5.75
N PHE A 19 -2.63 -1.31 -5.59
CA PHE A 19 -2.62 -0.02 -6.28
C PHE A 19 -1.17 0.48 -6.45
N PHE A 20 -1.00 1.46 -7.31
CA PHE A 20 0.25 2.23 -7.41
C PHE A 20 0.10 3.55 -6.67
N ILE A 21 1.13 3.90 -5.91
CA ILE A 21 1.23 5.19 -5.21
C ILE A 21 2.39 5.99 -5.79
N ALA A 22 2.14 7.25 -6.11
CA ALA A 22 3.15 8.23 -6.47
C ALA A 22 3.31 9.23 -5.34
N THR A 23 4.56 9.48 -4.95
CA THR A 23 4.98 10.46 -3.95
C THR A 23 6.16 11.26 -4.48
N THR A 24 6.50 12.35 -3.83
CA THR A 24 7.71 13.12 -4.14
C THR A 24 8.51 13.33 -2.86
N ASP A 25 9.83 13.35 -2.96
CA ASP A 25 10.67 13.80 -1.88
C ASP A 25 10.68 15.34 -1.76
N GLU A 26 11.47 15.87 -0.84
CA GLU A 26 11.57 17.32 -0.60
C GLU A 26 12.18 18.10 -1.78
N ASP A 27 13.01 17.45 -2.58
CA ASP A 27 13.59 18.02 -3.80
C ASP A 27 12.65 17.94 -5.01
N GLY A 28 11.47 17.33 -4.84
CA GLY A 28 10.47 17.16 -5.88
C GLY A 28 10.72 15.96 -6.80
N GLN A 29 11.67 15.07 -6.47
CA GLN A 29 11.91 13.84 -7.24
C GLN A 29 10.72 12.89 -7.09
N PRO A 30 10.01 12.55 -8.16
CA PRO A 30 8.88 11.65 -8.09
C PRO A 30 9.33 10.19 -7.88
N GLN A 31 8.57 9.49 -7.07
CA GLN A 31 8.75 8.06 -6.80
C GLN A 31 7.42 7.34 -6.96
N SER A 32 7.46 6.13 -7.50
CA SER A 32 6.30 5.28 -7.67
C SER A 32 6.53 3.94 -6.99
N SER A 33 5.54 3.47 -6.25
CA SER A 33 5.59 2.20 -5.53
C SER A 33 4.32 1.37 -5.77
N TYR A 34 4.49 0.08 -5.80
CA TYR A 34 3.39 -0.88 -5.73
C TYR A 34 2.98 -1.10 -4.26
N LYS A 35 1.69 -1.11 -3.98
CA LYS A 35 1.12 -1.51 -2.69
C LYS A 35 0.13 -2.64 -2.93
N GLY A 36 0.30 -3.74 -2.21
CA GLY A 36 -0.56 -4.91 -2.31
C GLY A 36 -1.07 -5.36 -0.95
N GLY A 37 -2.24 -5.99 -0.95
CA GLY A 37 -2.89 -6.53 0.24
C GLY A 37 -4.01 -7.50 -0.16
N GLU A 38 -4.78 -7.97 0.81
CA GLU A 38 -6.04 -8.64 0.53
C GLU A 38 -7.11 -7.60 0.13
N PRO A 39 -8.13 -7.94 -0.66
CA PRO A 39 -9.24 -7.03 -0.92
C PRO A 39 -9.79 -6.43 0.38
N GLY A 40 -10.02 -5.13 0.39
CA GLY A 40 -10.39 -4.38 1.60
C GLY A 40 -9.21 -3.88 2.43
N PHE A 41 -7.95 -4.07 1.99
CA PHE A 41 -6.80 -3.45 2.67
C PHE A 41 -6.76 -1.92 2.46
N VAL A 42 -7.44 -1.41 1.44
CA VAL A 42 -7.77 0.02 1.35
C VAL A 42 -9.21 0.21 1.82
N ARG A 43 -9.40 1.07 2.82
CA ARG A 43 -10.71 1.40 3.41
C ARG A 43 -11.13 2.80 3.02
N VAL A 44 -12.36 2.96 2.61
CA VAL A 44 -12.99 4.28 2.46
C VAL A 44 -13.71 4.60 3.77
N LEU A 45 -13.16 5.51 4.55
CA LEU A 45 -13.67 5.85 5.87
C LEU A 45 -14.91 6.75 5.81
N ASP A 46 -14.87 7.70 4.90
CA ASP A 46 -15.94 8.65 4.62
C ASP A 46 -15.88 9.12 3.15
N GLU A 47 -16.68 10.09 2.76
CA GLU A 47 -16.74 10.63 1.40
C GLU A 47 -15.47 11.33 0.92
N LYS A 48 -14.51 11.59 1.81
CA LYS A 48 -13.24 12.30 1.50
C LYS A 48 -11.99 11.57 1.96
N THR A 49 -12.13 10.53 2.75
CA THR A 49 -10.98 9.92 3.42
C THR A 49 -10.88 8.43 3.08
N ILE A 50 -9.72 8.04 2.60
CA ILE A 50 -9.32 6.62 2.54
C ILE A 50 -8.18 6.35 3.50
N ALA A 51 -8.03 5.10 3.92
CA ALA A 51 -6.90 4.64 4.71
C ALA A 51 -6.37 3.30 4.20
N PHE A 52 -5.07 3.09 4.36
CA PHE A 52 -4.42 1.81 4.05
C PHE A 52 -3.18 1.59 4.91
N PRO A 53 -2.81 0.34 5.17
CA PRO A 53 -1.62 0.01 5.94
C PRO A 53 -0.34 0.15 5.10
N LEU A 54 0.77 0.46 5.75
CA LEU A 54 2.10 0.16 5.26
C LEU A 54 2.60 -1.09 6.00
N TYR A 55 2.90 -2.10 5.22
CA TYR A 55 3.47 -3.35 5.68
C TYR A 55 4.99 -3.32 5.64
N ASP A 56 5.61 -4.30 6.26
CA ASP A 56 7.03 -4.52 6.12
C ASP A 56 7.45 -4.62 4.65
N GLY A 57 8.57 -4.02 4.31
CA GLY A 57 9.06 -3.93 2.94
C GLY A 57 10.58 -4.12 2.85
N ASN A 58 11.22 -3.23 2.11
CA ASN A 58 12.66 -3.28 1.85
C ASN A 58 13.51 -2.47 2.86
N GLY A 59 12.92 -1.99 3.95
CA GLY A 59 13.60 -1.20 4.97
C GLY A 59 13.89 0.26 4.58
N MET A 60 13.64 0.67 3.35
CA MET A 60 13.94 2.05 2.90
C MET A 60 12.90 3.09 3.32
N TYR A 61 11.67 2.69 3.62
CA TYR A 61 10.55 3.56 4.05
C TYR A 61 10.30 4.81 3.18
N LEU A 62 10.68 4.78 1.88
CA LEU A 62 10.60 5.93 0.98
C LEU A 62 9.18 6.53 0.91
N THR A 63 8.16 5.68 0.83
CA THR A 63 6.77 6.17 0.82
C THR A 63 6.43 6.93 2.09
N ALA A 64 6.74 6.35 3.26
CA ALA A 64 6.46 6.98 4.55
C ALA A 64 7.22 8.31 4.71
N GLY A 65 8.53 8.32 4.42
CA GLY A 65 9.36 9.52 4.48
C GLY A 65 8.84 10.65 3.59
N ASN A 66 8.51 10.35 2.33
CA ASN A 66 7.95 11.34 1.42
C ASN A 66 6.60 11.89 1.91
N LEU A 67 5.72 11.03 2.42
CA LEU A 67 4.42 11.46 2.94
C LEU A 67 4.52 12.28 4.22
N MET A 68 5.54 12.07 5.04
CA MET A 68 5.80 12.89 6.23
C MET A 68 6.30 14.29 5.87
N THR A 69 7.00 14.46 4.75
CA THR A 69 7.56 15.74 4.30
C THR A 69 6.61 16.50 3.37
N THR A 70 6.34 15.96 2.18
CA THR A 70 5.57 16.66 1.13
C THR A 70 4.06 16.47 1.26
N LYS A 71 3.61 15.39 1.89
CA LYS A 71 2.21 15.02 2.12
C LYS A 71 1.35 14.83 0.86
N LYS A 72 1.80 15.26 -0.31
CA LYS A 72 1.06 15.11 -1.57
C LYS A 72 1.19 13.69 -2.11
N VAL A 73 0.08 13.13 -2.57
CA VAL A 73 0.03 11.76 -3.05
C VAL A 73 -0.90 11.63 -4.25
N GLY A 74 -0.50 10.76 -5.19
CA GLY A 74 -1.35 10.30 -6.28
C GLY A 74 -1.49 8.77 -6.21
N LEU A 75 -2.72 8.28 -6.25
CA LEU A 75 -3.04 6.85 -6.23
C LEU A 75 -3.63 6.43 -7.57
N LEU A 76 -3.21 5.29 -8.06
CA LEU A 76 -3.75 4.67 -9.27
C LEU A 76 -4.25 3.26 -8.95
N PHE A 77 -5.56 3.12 -8.91
CA PHE A 77 -6.26 1.85 -8.77
C PHE A 77 -6.56 1.27 -10.16
N ILE A 78 -6.28 -0.02 -10.37
CA ILE A 78 -6.54 -0.70 -11.63
C ILE A 78 -7.27 -2.01 -11.37
N ASP A 79 -8.35 -2.22 -12.10
CA ASP A 79 -8.99 -3.50 -12.29
C ASP A 79 -8.51 -4.06 -13.63
N PHE A 80 -7.57 -4.98 -13.59
CA PHE A 80 -6.99 -5.57 -14.80
C PHE A 80 -7.95 -6.53 -15.52
N GLU A 81 -8.83 -7.23 -14.79
CA GLU A 81 -9.82 -8.14 -15.39
C GLU A 81 -10.95 -7.34 -16.01
N GLY A 82 -11.51 -6.38 -15.28
CA GLY A 82 -12.57 -5.50 -15.76
C GLY A 82 -12.09 -4.35 -16.66
N ARG A 83 -10.78 -4.19 -16.81
CA ARG A 83 -10.12 -3.11 -17.57
C ARG A 83 -10.64 -1.72 -17.21
N LYS A 84 -10.66 -1.44 -15.91
CA LYS A 84 -11.05 -0.14 -15.37
C LYS A 84 -9.91 0.45 -14.58
N ARG A 85 -9.85 1.75 -14.48
CA ARG A 85 -8.90 2.44 -13.61
C ARG A 85 -9.49 3.74 -13.05
N MET A 86 -9.01 4.07 -11.86
CA MET A 86 -9.37 5.29 -11.15
C MET A 86 -8.11 5.93 -10.59
N ARG A 87 -8.08 7.26 -10.58
CA ARG A 87 -7.08 8.05 -9.85
C ARG A 87 -7.72 8.75 -8.67
N LEU A 88 -6.94 8.84 -7.60
CA LEU A 88 -7.24 9.65 -6.44
C LEU A 88 -6.00 10.46 -6.11
N ASN A 89 -6.12 11.79 -6.14
CA ASN A 89 -5.09 12.69 -5.66
C ASN A 89 -5.51 13.22 -4.28
N GLY A 90 -4.53 13.48 -3.42
CA GLY A 90 -4.85 13.92 -2.07
C GLY A 90 -3.67 14.38 -1.25
N VAL A 91 -3.98 14.66 0.01
CA VAL A 91 -3.01 14.99 1.04
C VAL A 91 -3.01 13.87 2.07
N ALA A 92 -1.84 13.30 2.35
CA ALA A 92 -1.69 12.16 3.23
C ALA A 92 -1.12 12.55 4.60
N SER A 93 -1.46 11.74 5.60
CA SER A 93 -0.80 11.64 6.90
C SER A 93 -0.40 10.21 7.16
N VAL A 94 0.65 10.02 7.95
CA VAL A 94 1.19 8.71 8.35
C VAL A 94 1.24 8.67 9.87
N ALA A 95 0.78 7.58 10.48
CA ALA A 95 0.79 7.40 11.93
C ALA A 95 1.12 5.95 12.30
N ASP A 96 1.84 5.77 13.43
CA ASP A 96 2.17 4.50 14.08
C ASP A 96 1.29 4.20 15.29
N ASP A 97 0.39 5.12 15.65
CA ASP A 97 -0.57 5.03 16.75
C ASP A 97 -2.05 5.05 16.27
N ASP A 98 -2.28 4.91 14.96
CA ASP A 98 -3.63 4.94 14.40
C ASP A 98 -4.44 3.72 14.85
N PRO A 99 -5.70 3.90 15.34
CA PRO A 99 -6.56 2.80 15.77
C PRO A 99 -6.78 1.70 14.72
N LEU A 100 -6.70 2.03 13.43
CA LEU A 100 -6.84 1.05 12.35
C LEU A 100 -5.70 0.03 12.29
N LEU A 101 -4.57 0.26 12.97
CA LEU A 101 -3.49 -0.75 13.07
C LEU A 101 -4.00 -2.08 13.61
N ALA A 102 -4.93 -2.05 14.57
CA ALA A 102 -5.52 -3.26 15.14
C ALA A 102 -6.36 -4.08 14.14
N GLU A 103 -6.77 -3.46 13.04
CA GLU A 103 -7.59 -4.10 12.02
C GLU A 103 -6.77 -4.76 10.90
N PHE A 104 -5.51 -4.32 10.71
CA PHE A 104 -4.63 -4.83 9.67
C PHE A 104 -3.50 -5.68 10.26
N PRO A 105 -3.47 -7.00 10.00
CA PRO A 105 -2.40 -7.87 10.48
C PRO A 105 -1.03 -7.33 10.06
N GLU A 106 -0.08 -7.30 10.98
CA GLU A 106 1.32 -6.92 10.72
C GLU A 106 1.53 -5.54 10.07
N ALA A 107 0.54 -4.65 10.14
CA ALA A 107 0.71 -3.28 9.70
C ALA A 107 1.68 -2.53 10.63
N GLN A 108 2.64 -1.83 10.04
CA GLN A 108 3.59 -1.01 10.78
C GLN A 108 3.09 0.44 10.96
N LEU A 109 2.42 0.96 9.94
CA LEU A 109 1.92 2.33 9.89
C LEU A 109 0.56 2.35 9.17
N ILE A 110 -0.26 3.35 9.47
CA ILE A 110 -1.45 3.66 8.69
C ILE A 110 -1.23 4.97 7.93
N VAL A 111 -1.57 4.95 6.66
CA VAL A 111 -1.68 6.15 5.83
C VAL A 111 -3.15 6.52 5.69
N ARG A 112 -3.49 7.77 6.04
CA ARG A 112 -4.79 8.36 5.72
C ARG A 112 -4.61 9.38 4.61
N VAL A 113 -5.47 9.35 3.60
CA VAL A 113 -5.45 10.28 2.48
C VAL A 113 -6.76 11.03 2.43
N SER A 114 -6.69 12.35 2.58
CA SER A 114 -7.80 13.24 2.29
C SER A 114 -7.83 13.52 0.79
N ALA A 115 -8.85 13.02 0.10
CA ALA A 115 -9.01 13.15 -1.33
C ALA A 115 -9.28 14.61 -1.74
N THR A 116 -8.55 15.07 -2.74
CA THR A 116 -8.78 16.37 -3.37
C THR A 116 -9.40 16.22 -4.75
N GLU A 117 -9.13 15.10 -5.41
CA GLU A 117 -9.65 14.78 -6.73
C GLU A 117 -9.81 13.27 -6.87
N VAL A 118 -10.97 12.84 -7.36
CA VAL A 118 -11.27 11.45 -7.72
C VAL A 118 -11.80 11.44 -9.15
N PHE A 119 -11.26 10.60 -10.00
CA PHE A 119 -11.71 10.51 -11.39
C PHE A 119 -11.31 9.21 -12.09
N PRO A 120 -12.20 8.65 -12.92
CA PRO A 120 -11.87 7.55 -13.80
C PRO A 120 -11.01 8.02 -14.97
N ASN A 121 -10.21 7.13 -15.52
CA ASN A 121 -9.51 7.37 -16.77
C ASN A 121 -9.92 6.36 -17.84
N CYS A 122 -9.80 6.76 -19.12
CA CYS A 122 -10.05 5.88 -20.24
C CYS A 122 -9.21 4.58 -20.14
N PRO A 123 -9.84 3.40 -20.21
CA PRO A 123 -9.15 2.12 -20.05
C PRO A 123 -8.52 1.58 -21.35
N ARG A 124 -8.55 2.32 -22.44
CA ARG A 124 -8.25 1.87 -23.81
C ARG A 124 -6.97 1.03 -23.93
N TYR A 125 -5.95 1.35 -23.15
CA TYR A 125 -4.65 0.67 -23.25
C TYR A 125 -4.36 -0.25 -22.05
N ILE A 126 -5.35 -0.54 -21.20
CA ILE A 126 -5.18 -1.49 -20.11
C ILE A 126 -5.28 -2.88 -20.69
N HIS A 127 -4.21 -3.66 -20.55
CA HIS A 127 -4.23 -5.09 -20.90
C HIS A 127 -5.06 -5.86 -19.87
N GLU A 128 -5.70 -6.93 -20.33
CA GLU A 128 -6.41 -7.84 -19.44
C GLU A 128 -5.41 -8.81 -18.80
N TYR A 129 -5.39 -8.84 -17.47
CA TYR A 129 -4.62 -9.80 -16.68
C TYR A 129 -5.52 -10.49 -15.68
N LYS A 130 -5.20 -11.74 -15.38
CA LYS A 130 -5.85 -12.50 -14.31
C LYS A 130 -4.86 -12.77 -13.21
N LEU A 131 -5.30 -12.63 -11.97
CA LEU A 131 -4.52 -12.99 -10.81
C LEU A 131 -4.36 -14.53 -10.77
N VAL A 132 -3.13 -15.00 -10.95
CA VAL A 132 -2.80 -16.43 -10.85
C VAL A 132 -2.62 -16.82 -9.38
N LYS A 133 -1.88 -15.99 -8.62
CA LYS A 133 -1.57 -16.25 -7.21
C LYS A 133 -1.21 -14.96 -6.49
N ARG A 134 -1.73 -14.78 -5.27
CA ARG A 134 -1.29 -13.71 -4.38
C ARG A 134 0.10 -13.98 -3.82
N SER A 135 0.84 -12.92 -3.55
CA SER A 135 2.12 -13.04 -2.87
C SER A 135 1.94 -13.66 -1.48
N ARG A 136 2.87 -14.55 -1.10
CA ARG A 136 2.93 -15.11 0.26
C ARG A 136 3.31 -14.05 1.31
N PHE A 137 3.86 -12.92 0.86
CA PHE A 137 4.24 -11.79 1.71
C PHE A 137 3.08 -10.81 1.97
N VAL A 138 1.88 -11.06 1.47
CA VAL A 138 0.68 -10.31 1.87
C VAL A 138 0.23 -10.81 3.23
N PRO A 139 0.20 -9.95 4.28
CA PRO A 139 -0.21 -10.34 5.62
C PRO A 139 -1.64 -10.88 5.68
N LYS A 140 -1.85 -11.89 6.51
CA LYS A 140 -3.13 -12.56 6.73
C LYS A 140 -3.40 -12.76 8.23
N ARG A 141 -4.68 -12.84 8.60
CA ARG A 141 -5.05 -13.04 10.01
C ARG A 141 -4.71 -14.44 10.55
N GLU A 142 -4.69 -15.43 9.67
CA GLU A 142 -4.58 -16.84 10.06
C GLU A 142 -3.13 -17.35 10.19
N CYS A 143 -2.17 -16.60 9.66
CA CYS A 143 -0.77 -17.01 9.69
C CYS A 143 0.18 -15.82 9.67
N GLU A 144 1.34 -16.00 10.23
CA GLU A 144 2.43 -15.03 10.15
C GLU A 144 3.00 -14.96 8.73
N THR A 145 3.36 -13.75 8.31
CA THR A 145 4.00 -13.52 7.01
C THR A 145 5.44 -14.06 7.04
N PRO A 146 5.86 -14.86 6.05
CA PRO A 146 7.23 -15.33 5.99
C PRO A 146 8.21 -14.18 5.72
N VAL A 147 9.47 -14.40 6.13
CA VAL A 147 10.55 -13.44 5.90
C VAL A 147 11.25 -13.75 4.56
N PRO A 148 11.50 -12.74 3.72
CA PRO A 148 12.24 -12.95 2.49
C PRO A 148 13.73 -13.23 2.80
N GLN A 149 14.30 -14.23 2.14
CA GLN A 149 15.66 -14.73 2.39
C GLN A 149 16.76 -13.64 2.37
N TRP A 150 16.58 -12.58 1.57
CA TRP A 150 17.58 -11.51 1.50
C TRP A 150 17.78 -10.77 2.82
N LYS A 151 16.76 -10.72 3.70
CA LYS A 151 16.84 -10.10 5.02
C LYS A 151 17.76 -10.87 5.99
N GLN A 152 18.14 -12.11 5.66
CA GLN A 152 19.08 -12.92 6.42
C GLN A 152 20.53 -12.72 5.98
N SER A 153 20.82 -11.83 5.02
CA SER A 153 22.17 -11.52 4.61
C SER A 153 22.89 -10.60 5.60
N GLU A 154 24.20 -10.72 5.75
CA GLU A 154 24.99 -9.91 6.70
C GLU A 154 24.74 -8.41 6.54
N TRP A 155 24.72 -7.91 5.31
CA TRP A 155 24.48 -6.48 5.06
C TRP A 155 23.08 -6.01 5.48
N ALA A 156 22.08 -6.90 5.50
CA ALA A 156 20.73 -6.55 5.90
C ALA A 156 20.64 -6.31 7.41
N HIS A 157 21.36 -7.08 8.23
CA HIS A 157 21.37 -6.93 9.68
C HIS A 157 21.81 -5.54 10.15
N ASP A 158 22.69 -4.87 9.39
CA ASP A 158 23.22 -3.55 9.74
C ASP A 158 22.21 -2.41 9.44
N VAL A 159 21.17 -2.66 8.62
CA VAL A 159 20.24 -1.62 8.14
C VAL A 159 18.78 -1.85 8.50
N LEU A 160 18.45 -3.06 8.95
CA LEU A 160 17.07 -3.38 9.36
C LEU A 160 16.79 -2.85 10.78
N PRO A 161 15.57 -2.36 11.05
CA PRO A 161 15.16 -1.97 12.40
C PRO A 161 15.27 -3.15 13.40
N GLU A 162 15.51 -2.84 14.69
CA GLU A 162 15.57 -3.86 15.75
C GLU A 162 14.30 -4.71 15.84
N ASN A 163 13.14 -4.13 15.54
CA ASN A 163 11.83 -4.79 15.54
C ASN A 163 11.44 -5.39 14.19
N ASP A 164 12.38 -5.52 13.24
CA ASP A 164 12.09 -6.15 11.95
C ASP A 164 11.71 -7.62 12.14
N PRO A 165 10.68 -8.12 11.44
CA PRO A 165 10.27 -9.53 11.50
C PRO A 165 11.39 -10.54 11.20
N ALA A 166 12.43 -10.13 10.47
CA ALA A 166 13.59 -10.97 10.18
C ALA A 166 14.44 -11.31 11.41
N ASN A 167 14.28 -10.58 12.50
CA ASN A 167 14.95 -10.82 13.78
C ASN A 167 14.24 -11.88 14.64
N ASP A 168 13.04 -12.32 14.24
CA ASP A 168 12.32 -13.41 14.89
C ASP A 168 12.73 -14.76 14.28
N PRO A 169 13.47 -15.60 15.04
CA PRO A 169 13.96 -16.88 14.53
C PRO A 169 12.84 -17.92 14.31
N SER A 170 11.65 -17.69 14.79
CA SER A 170 10.50 -18.58 14.58
C SER A 170 9.83 -18.39 13.22
N ARG A 171 10.09 -17.29 12.54
CA ARG A 171 9.47 -16.99 11.26
C ARG A 171 10.03 -17.83 10.11
N GLU A 172 9.14 -18.32 9.26
CA GLU A 172 9.54 -19.03 8.04
C GLU A 172 10.33 -18.09 7.12
N VAL A 173 11.52 -18.53 6.70
CA VAL A 173 12.31 -17.80 5.70
C VAL A 173 12.10 -18.44 4.34
N ILE A 174 11.69 -17.66 3.35
CA ILE A 174 11.44 -18.16 2.00
C ILE A 174 12.24 -17.38 0.94
N PRO A 175 12.65 -18.02 -0.15
CA PRO A 175 13.21 -17.35 -1.31
C PRO A 175 12.18 -16.35 -1.88
N ARG A 176 12.67 -15.33 -2.57
CA ARG A 176 11.79 -14.51 -3.41
C ARG A 176 11.06 -15.43 -4.39
N GLY A 177 9.74 -15.37 -4.38
CA GLY A 177 8.90 -16.08 -5.34
C GLY A 177 8.99 -15.48 -6.72
#